data_a5ad074caf6013aa4681897b48529a4a
#
_entry.id   a5ad074caf6013aa4681897b48529a4a
#
_cell.length_a   1.000
_cell.length_b   1.000
_cell.length_c   1.000
_cell.angle_alpha   90.00
_cell.angle_beta   90.00
_cell.angle_gamma   90.00
#
_symmetry.space_group_name_H-M   'P 1'
#
loop_
_entity.id
_entity.type
_entity.pdbx_description
1 polymer ?
#
loop_
_entity_poly.entity_id
_entity_poly.type
_entity_poly.pdbx_seq_one_letter_code
_entity_poly.pdbx_strand_id
1 'polypeptide(L)'
;MKKSFSYSSNELSKPKQFIINSIEKISGRKKLEKLYQQYDEESRAPHLFWSDVKNLLKLKVNIKSVQQLNIPKKGPLIIIANHPFGIIDGIILASLVSEVRSDFKIITHQVLRFTEASQQFILPVDFSAGQQALKNNVKTGRNAKKFLQEGGVIILFPAGGVAMAKKIYTPAIDAEWGKLLGSLSLNTDADVIPIFFDGKNGILFHLFASKLKSQTLKYSSYMHETKRKIGKTIDIYCGEVVPNKKLKLINDKKQITLLLRDITMSLPVRG
;
A
#
# COMPACT_ATOMS: atom_id res chain seq x y z
N MET A 1 16.41 -17.80 -11.10
CA MET A 1 15.28 -17.77 -12.07
C MET A 1 14.41 -16.56 -11.77
N LYS A 2 14.39 -15.52 -12.65
CA LYS A 2 13.53 -14.34 -12.46
C LYS A 2 12.07 -14.77 -12.56
N LYS A 3 11.31 -14.66 -11.45
CA LYS A 3 9.88 -15.00 -11.41
C LYS A 3 9.10 -14.10 -12.36
N SER A 4 8.29 -14.71 -13.23
CA SER A 4 7.35 -13.99 -14.11
C SER A 4 6.23 -13.38 -13.28
N PHE A 5 5.85 -12.14 -13.55
CA PHE A 5 4.69 -11.46 -12.96
C PHE A 5 3.35 -11.99 -13.52
N SER A 6 3.31 -13.20 -14.12
CA SER A 6 2.11 -13.76 -14.74
C SER A 6 1.18 -14.40 -13.72
N TYR A 7 -0.11 -14.14 -13.89
CA TYR A 7 -1.21 -14.81 -13.19
C TYR A 7 -1.78 -16.00 -14.00
N SER A 8 -1.29 -16.25 -15.22
CA SER A 8 -1.68 -17.42 -15.97
C SER A 8 -0.93 -18.63 -15.39
N SER A 9 -1.65 -19.57 -14.80
CA SER A 9 -1.12 -20.88 -14.44
C SER A 9 -1.43 -21.89 -15.53
N ASN A 10 -0.56 -22.91 -15.68
CA ASN A 10 -0.79 -24.03 -16.62
C ASN A 10 -2.04 -24.86 -16.27
N GLU A 11 -2.66 -24.63 -15.11
CA GLU A 11 -3.87 -25.27 -14.63
C GLU A 11 -5.16 -24.67 -15.22
N LEU A 12 -5.06 -23.51 -15.91
CA LEU A 12 -6.22 -22.85 -16.50
C LEU A 12 -6.49 -23.37 -17.92
N SER A 13 -7.77 -23.45 -18.30
CA SER A 13 -8.16 -23.79 -19.66
C SER A 13 -7.58 -22.81 -20.71
N LYS A 14 -7.21 -23.30 -21.90
CA LYS A 14 -6.61 -22.49 -22.97
C LYS A 14 -7.35 -21.17 -23.28
N PRO A 15 -8.70 -21.12 -23.35
CA PRO A 15 -9.42 -19.86 -23.54
C PRO A 15 -9.21 -18.87 -22.39
N LYS A 16 -9.20 -19.34 -21.14
CA LYS A 16 -8.94 -18.49 -19.97
C LYS A 16 -7.53 -17.95 -19.95
N GLN A 17 -6.54 -18.78 -20.30
CA GLN A 17 -5.15 -18.34 -20.47
C GLN A 17 -5.02 -17.28 -21.54
N PHE A 18 -5.69 -17.43 -22.69
CA PHE A 18 -5.65 -16.44 -23.79
C PHE A 18 -6.25 -15.10 -23.34
N ILE A 19 -7.38 -15.10 -22.65
CA ILE A 19 -8.01 -13.90 -22.11
C ILE A 19 -7.09 -13.23 -21.09
N ILE A 20 -6.51 -13.97 -20.16
CA ILE A 20 -5.59 -13.45 -19.15
C ILE A 20 -4.36 -12.85 -19.80
N ASN A 21 -3.73 -13.56 -20.75
CA ASN A 21 -2.55 -13.07 -21.47
C ASN A 21 -2.84 -11.80 -22.30
N SER A 22 -4.04 -11.72 -22.88
CA SER A 22 -4.47 -10.52 -23.62
C SER A 22 -4.67 -9.33 -22.68
N ILE A 23 -5.29 -9.54 -21.54
CA ILE A 23 -5.48 -8.52 -20.50
C ILE A 23 -4.12 -8.08 -19.93
N GLU A 24 -3.21 -9.02 -19.68
CA GLU A 24 -1.86 -8.72 -19.19
C GLU A 24 -1.02 -7.93 -20.19
N LYS A 25 -1.18 -8.18 -21.51
CA LYS A 25 -0.55 -7.35 -22.55
C LYS A 25 -1.04 -5.89 -22.50
N ILE A 26 -2.36 -5.70 -22.33
CA ILE A 26 -2.99 -4.37 -22.27
C ILE A 26 -2.67 -3.69 -20.94
N SER A 27 -2.59 -4.45 -19.83
CA SER A 27 -2.33 -3.92 -18.49
C SER A 27 -0.98 -3.24 -18.32
N GLY A 28 -0.03 -3.48 -19.23
CA GLY A 28 1.31 -2.92 -19.12
C GLY A 28 2.29 -3.74 -18.30
N ARG A 29 1.92 -4.96 -17.90
CA ARG A 29 2.78 -5.90 -17.19
C ARG A 29 4.16 -6.03 -17.84
N LYS A 30 4.21 -6.27 -19.16
CA LYS A 30 5.49 -6.40 -19.89
C LYS A 30 6.39 -5.17 -19.78
N LYS A 31 5.80 -3.96 -19.74
CA LYS A 31 6.56 -2.73 -19.55
C LYS A 31 7.16 -2.67 -18.14
N LEU A 32 6.39 -3.03 -17.13
CA LEU A 32 6.86 -3.07 -15.74
C LEU A 32 7.91 -4.16 -15.52
N GLU A 33 7.73 -5.35 -16.12
CA GLU A 33 8.73 -6.42 -16.12
C GLU A 33 10.05 -5.99 -16.78
N LYS A 34 9.98 -5.32 -17.94
CA LYS A 34 11.18 -4.81 -18.61
C LYS A 34 11.91 -3.76 -17.78
N LEU A 35 11.18 -2.87 -17.11
CA LEU A 35 11.76 -1.89 -16.18
C LEU A 35 12.44 -2.62 -15.01
N TYR A 36 11.77 -3.63 -14.44
CA TYR A 36 12.33 -4.41 -13.35
C TYR A 36 13.56 -5.22 -13.75
N GLN A 37 13.62 -5.75 -15.00
CA GLN A 37 14.80 -6.47 -15.49
C GLN A 37 16.06 -5.60 -15.59
N GLN A 38 15.89 -4.26 -15.61
CA GLN A 38 17.01 -3.31 -15.57
C GLN A 38 17.51 -3.05 -14.13
N TYR A 39 16.80 -3.59 -13.14
CA TYR A 39 17.16 -3.45 -11.73
C TYR A 39 18.12 -4.58 -11.32
N ASP A 40 19.27 -4.20 -10.80
CA ASP A 40 20.26 -5.11 -10.25
C ASP A 40 20.08 -5.21 -8.73
N GLU A 41 19.47 -6.31 -8.28
CA GLU A 41 19.20 -6.54 -6.85
C GLU A 41 20.47 -6.81 -6.05
N GLU A 42 21.52 -7.35 -6.68
CA GLU A 42 22.70 -7.85 -5.97
C GLU A 42 23.64 -6.73 -5.55
N SER A 43 23.61 -5.60 -6.26
CA SER A 43 24.54 -4.49 -6.04
C SER A 43 24.08 -3.44 -5.03
N ARG A 44 22.82 -3.55 -4.49
CA ARG A 44 22.22 -2.49 -3.67
C ARG A 44 21.70 -2.98 -2.32
N ALA A 45 21.73 -2.06 -1.34
CA ALA A 45 21.14 -2.35 -0.02
C ALA A 45 19.62 -2.61 -0.16
N PRO A 46 19.09 -3.71 0.41
CA PRO A 46 17.72 -4.14 0.19
C PRO A 46 16.65 -3.07 0.52
N HIS A 47 16.88 -2.21 1.51
CA HIS A 47 15.93 -1.16 1.88
C HIS A 47 15.77 -0.08 0.80
N LEU A 48 16.77 0.11 -0.07
CA LEU A 48 16.70 1.07 -1.18
C LEU A 48 15.84 0.58 -2.34
N PHE A 49 15.44 -0.70 -2.34
CA PHE A 49 14.58 -1.28 -3.39
C PHE A 49 13.39 -0.38 -3.75
N TRP A 50 12.71 0.16 -2.74
CA TRP A 50 11.50 0.97 -2.96
C TRP A 50 11.80 2.34 -3.58
N SER A 51 12.89 2.98 -3.19
CA SER A 51 13.38 4.22 -3.81
C SER A 51 13.79 3.98 -5.27
N ASP A 52 14.44 2.86 -5.53
CA ASP A 52 14.83 2.48 -6.88
C ASP A 52 13.61 2.20 -7.77
N VAL A 53 12.60 1.48 -7.26
CA VAL A 53 11.35 1.23 -7.98
C VAL A 53 10.62 2.56 -8.27
N LYS A 54 10.56 3.49 -7.29
CA LYS A 54 10.00 4.84 -7.50
C LYS A 54 10.72 5.55 -8.65
N ASN A 55 12.06 5.49 -8.65
CA ASN A 55 12.91 6.14 -9.66
C ASN A 55 12.77 5.49 -11.04
N LEU A 56 12.73 4.15 -11.13
CA LEU A 56 12.47 3.41 -12.37
C LEU A 56 11.11 3.77 -12.98
N LEU A 57 10.10 3.97 -12.14
CA LEU A 57 8.79 4.45 -12.56
C LEU A 57 8.74 5.96 -12.82
N LYS A 58 9.86 6.68 -12.59
CA LYS A 58 9.97 8.14 -12.72
C LYS A 58 8.87 8.88 -11.95
N LEU A 59 8.46 8.33 -10.80
CA LEU A 59 7.44 8.95 -9.96
C LEU A 59 8.04 10.13 -9.21
N LYS A 60 7.34 11.25 -9.24
CA LYS A 60 7.66 12.44 -8.44
C LYS A 60 6.63 12.55 -7.32
N VAL A 61 7.08 12.96 -6.14
CA VAL A 61 6.22 13.22 -4.99
C VAL A 61 6.23 14.71 -4.71
N ASN A 62 5.05 15.30 -4.63
CA ASN A 62 4.88 16.69 -4.27
C ASN A 62 4.15 16.75 -2.92
N ILE A 63 4.84 17.23 -1.88
CA ILE A 63 4.27 17.39 -0.54
C ILE A 63 3.62 18.76 -0.48
N LYS A 64 2.28 18.78 -0.44
CA LYS A 64 1.46 20.01 -0.42
C LYS A 64 1.19 20.56 0.97
N SER A 65 1.39 19.77 2.01
CA SER A 65 1.21 20.24 3.39
C SER A 65 2.26 21.27 3.78
N VAL A 66 1.89 22.20 4.65
CA VAL A 66 2.82 23.16 5.26
C VAL A 66 3.92 22.44 6.04
N GLN A 67 3.59 21.30 6.62
CA GLN A 67 4.54 20.46 7.33
C GLN A 67 5.25 19.49 6.40
N GLN A 68 6.57 19.46 6.51
CA GLN A 68 7.38 18.42 5.89
C GLN A 68 7.17 17.09 6.61
N LEU A 69 7.27 15.99 5.86
CA LEU A 69 7.24 14.65 6.44
C LEU A 69 8.45 14.46 7.36
N ASN A 70 8.20 14.40 8.66
CA ASN A 70 9.23 14.17 9.67
C ASN A 70 9.09 12.75 10.24
N ILE A 71 9.84 11.79 9.68
CA ILE A 71 9.86 10.41 10.15
C ILE A 71 10.91 10.29 11.28
N PRO A 72 10.53 9.89 12.50
CA PRO A 72 11.47 9.65 13.58
C PRO A 72 12.49 8.58 13.21
N LYS A 73 13.77 8.85 13.47
CA LYS A 73 14.88 7.91 13.15
C LYS A 73 14.86 6.63 13.98
N LYS A 74 14.16 6.61 15.11
CA LYS A 74 14.07 5.46 16.04
C LYS A 74 12.69 5.43 16.69
N GLY A 75 12.36 4.29 17.27
CA GLY A 75 11.11 4.06 17.99
C GLY A 75 9.99 3.50 17.11
N PRO A 76 8.97 2.91 17.73
CA PRO A 76 7.87 2.29 17.02
C PRO A 76 6.99 3.34 16.34
N LEU A 77 6.66 3.10 15.07
CA LEU A 77 5.89 4.04 14.27
C LEU A 77 4.90 3.32 13.36
N ILE A 78 3.69 3.83 13.27
CA ILE A 78 2.71 3.42 12.27
C ILE A 78 2.51 4.59 11.29
N ILE A 79 2.74 4.35 9.99
CA ILE A 79 2.39 5.29 8.94
C ILE A 79 1.11 4.81 8.29
N ILE A 80 0.09 5.65 8.31
CA ILE A 80 -1.22 5.35 7.74
C ILE A 80 -1.54 6.25 6.57
N ALA A 81 -2.28 5.72 5.60
CA ALA A 81 -2.75 6.53 4.48
C ALA A 81 -4.09 6.02 3.93
N ASN A 82 -4.83 6.93 3.23
CA ASN A 82 -5.84 6.52 2.27
C ASN A 82 -5.18 5.80 1.08
N HIS A 83 -5.99 5.13 0.23
CA HIS A 83 -5.43 4.21 -0.76
C HIS A 83 -6.00 4.43 -2.19
N PRO A 84 -5.83 5.63 -2.79
CA PRO A 84 -6.47 5.95 -4.07
C PRO A 84 -5.81 5.30 -5.29
N PHE A 85 -4.50 5.00 -5.27
CA PHE A 85 -3.75 4.53 -6.44
C PHE A 85 -3.29 3.08 -6.35
N GLY A 86 -3.42 2.44 -5.19
CA GLY A 86 -3.03 1.05 -4.99
C GLY A 86 -1.52 0.86 -4.89
N ILE A 87 -0.91 0.13 -5.82
CA ILE A 87 0.53 -0.21 -5.78
C ILE A 87 1.41 1.03 -5.64
N ILE A 88 1.03 2.13 -6.30
CA ILE A 88 1.79 3.40 -6.29
C ILE A 88 1.89 3.99 -4.88
N ASP A 89 0.80 3.95 -4.10
CA ASP A 89 0.80 4.49 -2.73
C ASP A 89 1.81 3.75 -1.86
N GLY A 90 1.82 2.41 -1.98
CA GLY A 90 2.76 1.56 -1.25
C GLY A 90 4.22 1.82 -1.64
N ILE A 91 4.52 1.96 -2.94
CA ILE A 91 5.87 2.29 -3.44
C ILE A 91 6.33 3.64 -2.89
N ILE A 92 5.48 4.66 -2.95
CA ILE A 92 5.83 6.01 -2.49
C ILE A 92 6.10 6.01 -0.99
N LEU A 93 5.19 5.46 -0.16
CA LEU A 93 5.41 5.44 1.30
C LEU A 93 6.65 4.64 1.68
N ALA A 94 6.83 3.47 1.07
CA ALA A 94 8.03 2.68 1.32
C ALA A 94 9.32 3.39 0.91
N SER A 95 9.31 4.10 -0.23
CA SER A 95 10.44 4.94 -0.66
C SER A 95 10.75 6.03 0.35
N LEU A 96 9.75 6.82 0.78
CA LEU A 96 9.93 7.90 1.75
C LEU A 96 10.46 7.38 3.10
N VAL A 97 9.96 6.22 3.56
CA VAL A 97 10.45 5.61 4.79
C VAL A 97 11.87 5.09 4.62
N SER A 98 12.18 4.46 3.49
CA SER A 98 13.50 3.84 3.25
C SER A 98 14.64 4.86 3.18
N GLU A 99 14.34 6.12 2.89
CA GLU A 99 15.31 7.23 2.92
C GLU A 99 15.77 7.58 4.35
N VAL A 100 14.97 7.21 5.37
CA VAL A 100 15.24 7.55 6.78
C VAL A 100 15.49 6.31 7.64
N ARG A 101 14.78 5.19 7.33
CA ARG A 101 14.79 3.96 8.14
C ARG A 101 14.81 2.71 7.24
N SER A 102 15.59 1.72 7.65
CA SER A 102 15.64 0.39 6.99
C SER A 102 14.75 -0.65 7.68
N ASP A 103 14.32 -0.39 8.91
CA ASP A 103 13.51 -1.26 9.76
C ASP A 103 12.01 -0.97 9.59
N PHE A 104 11.46 -1.27 8.42
CA PHE A 104 10.03 -1.10 8.17
C PHE A 104 9.39 -2.33 7.52
N LYS A 105 8.08 -2.44 7.67
CA LYS A 105 7.25 -3.44 7.01
C LYS A 105 5.99 -2.80 6.46
N ILE A 106 5.49 -3.34 5.35
CA ILE A 106 4.25 -2.92 4.71
C ILE A 106 3.22 -4.04 4.89
N ILE A 107 2.07 -3.72 5.46
CA ILE A 107 0.95 -4.66 5.50
C ILE A 107 0.19 -4.57 4.17
N THR A 108 0.32 -5.60 3.34
CA THR A 108 -0.24 -5.62 1.99
C THR A 108 -0.50 -7.04 1.50
N HIS A 109 -1.13 -7.17 0.33
CA HIS A 109 -1.42 -8.47 -0.27
C HIS A 109 -0.12 -9.22 -0.63
N GLN A 110 -0.10 -10.55 -0.38
CA GLN A 110 1.06 -11.41 -0.66
C GLN A 110 1.53 -11.37 -2.11
N VAL A 111 0.67 -10.99 -3.04
CA VAL A 111 1.01 -10.86 -4.46
C VAL A 111 2.12 -9.83 -4.72
N LEU A 112 2.31 -8.87 -3.81
CA LEU A 112 3.38 -7.87 -3.92
C LEU A 112 4.77 -8.38 -3.46
N ARG A 113 4.87 -9.65 -3.06
CA ARG A 113 6.13 -10.32 -2.76
C ARG A 113 6.81 -10.82 -4.05
N PHE A 114 6.95 -9.95 -5.02
CA PHE A 114 7.46 -10.33 -6.35
C PHE A 114 8.92 -10.72 -6.38
N THR A 115 9.73 -10.12 -5.52
CA THR A 115 11.18 -10.22 -5.53
C THR A 115 11.69 -10.60 -4.15
N GLU A 116 12.90 -11.14 -4.07
CA GLU A 116 13.53 -11.42 -2.78
C GLU A 116 13.74 -10.14 -1.97
N ALA A 117 14.16 -9.06 -2.63
CA ALA A 117 14.33 -7.76 -2.00
C ALA A 117 13.03 -7.24 -1.38
N SER A 118 11.88 -7.39 -2.06
CA SER A 118 10.59 -6.92 -1.52
C SER A 118 10.03 -7.81 -0.41
N GLN A 119 10.33 -9.12 -0.42
CA GLN A 119 9.73 -10.09 0.50
C GLN A 119 9.96 -9.75 1.97
N GLN A 120 11.17 -9.28 2.30
CA GLN A 120 11.54 -8.94 3.66
C GLN A 120 10.77 -7.75 4.24
N PHE A 121 10.20 -6.88 3.37
CA PHE A 121 9.43 -5.70 3.78
C PHE A 121 7.92 -5.93 3.84
N ILE A 122 7.43 -7.11 3.49
CA ILE A 122 5.99 -7.36 3.38
C ILE A 122 5.50 -8.27 4.49
N LEU A 123 4.51 -7.77 5.23
CA LEU A 123 3.63 -8.56 6.08
C LEU A 123 2.35 -8.87 5.30
N PRO A 124 2.18 -10.14 4.85
CA PRO A 124 1.13 -10.48 3.91
C PRO A 124 -0.25 -10.51 4.57
N VAL A 125 -1.25 -9.91 3.90
CA VAL A 125 -2.67 -10.06 4.21
C VAL A 125 -3.32 -10.96 3.17
N ASP A 126 -4.21 -11.82 3.64
CA ASP A 126 -5.01 -12.71 2.82
C ASP A 126 -6.44 -12.17 2.74
N PHE A 127 -6.85 -11.75 1.53
CA PHE A 127 -8.20 -11.23 1.26
C PHE A 127 -9.18 -12.32 0.78
N SER A 128 -8.77 -13.57 0.78
CA SER A 128 -9.70 -14.67 0.52
C SER A 128 -10.69 -14.82 1.67
N ALA A 129 -11.80 -15.49 1.40
CA ALA A 129 -12.77 -15.83 2.43
C ALA A 129 -12.38 -17.13 3.13
N GLY A 130 -12.77 -17.27 4.40
CA GLY A 130 -12.66 -18.52 5.14
C GLY A 130 -11.71 -18.47 6.34
N GLN A 131 -11.73 -19.58 7.10
CA GLN A 131 -10.99 -19.69 8.36
C GLN A 131 -9.47 -19.59 8.18
N GLN A 132 -8.94 -20.10 7.07
CA GLN A 132 -7.49 -20.04 6.82
C GLN A 132 -7.02 -18.61 6.59
N ALA A 133 -7.75 -17.80 5.82
CA ALA A 133 -7.46 -16.38 5.64
C ALA A 133 -7.49 -15.63 6.97
N LEU A 134 -8.50 -15.92 7.81
CA LEU A 134 -8.59 -15.31 9.14
C LEU A 134 -7.38 -15.68 10.01
N LYS A 135 -6.97 -16.95 10.05
CA LYS A 135 -5.77 -17.39 10.77
C LYS A 135 -4.50 -16.68 10.26
N ASN A 136 -4.35 -16.56 8.94
CA ASN A 136 -3.22 -15.86 8.31
C ASN A 136 -3.20 -14.40 8.73
N ASN A 137 -4.35 -13.71 8.70
CA ASN A 137 -4.46 -12.30 9.04
C ASN A 137 -4.22 -12.04 10.54
N VAL A 138 -4.67 -12.94 11.43
CA VAL A 138 -4.33 -12.90 12.86
C VAL A 138 -2.82 -13.04 13.07
N LYS A 139 -2.16 -13.96 12.36
CA LYS A 139 -0.70 -14.13 12.40
C LYS A 139 0.01 -12.85 11.94
N THR A 140 -0.44 -12.25 10.83
CA THR A 140 0.08 -10.98 10.33
C THR A 140 -0.04 -9.86 11.37
N GLY A 141 -1.21 -9.73 12.01
CA GLY A 141 -1.42 -8.74 13.08
C GLY A 141 -0.50 -8.96 14.29
N ARG A 142 -0.27 -10.21 14.70
CA ARG A 142 0.70 -10.54 15.77
C ARG A 142 2.13 -10.17 15.39
N ASN A 143 2.53 -10.48 14.16
CA ASN A 143 3.87 -10.15 13.66
C ASN A 143 4.06 -8.63 13.56
N ALA A 144 3.05 -7.89 13.11
CA ALA A 144 3.08 -6.43 13.08
C ALA A 144 3.22 -5.84 14.49
N LYS A 145 2.44 -6.35 15.46
CA LYS A 145 2.56 -5.94 16.86
C LYS A 145 3.97 -6.18 17.39
N LYS A 146 4.52 -7.40 17.22
CA LYS A 146 5.87 -7.74 17.67
C LYS A 146 6.90 -6.80 17.05
N PHE A 147 6.81 -6.57 15.75
CA PHE A 147 7.75 -5.71 15.02
C PHE A 147 7.71 -4.25 15.52
N LEU A 148 6.53 -3.72 15.85
CA LEU A 148 6.38 -2.41 16.49
C LEU A 148 7.00 -2.39 17.88
N GLN A 149 6.81 -3.45 18.70
CA GLN A 149 7.40 -3.56 20.03
C GLN A 149 8.94 -3.61 20.00
N GLU A 150 9.51 -4.07 18.88
CA GLU A 150 10.96 -4.05 18.61
C GLU A 150 11.43 -2.68 18.08
N GLY A 151 10.56 -1.68 17.99
CA GLY A 151 10.87 -0.33 17.56
C GLY A 151 10.73 -0.08 16.06
N GLY A 152 10.23 -1.04 15.27
CA GLY A 152 10.11 -0.95 13.82
C GLY A 152 8.99 -0.03 13.33
N VAL A 153 8.93 0.19 12.02
CA VAL A 153 7.90 0.98 11.33
C VAL A 153 6.93 0.08 10.60
N ILE A 154 5.63 0.31 10.78
CA ILE A 154 4.57 -0.35 9.99
C ILE A 154 3.91 0.67 9.06
N ILE A 155 3.88 0.37 7.76
CA ILE A 155 3.09 1.08 6.77
C ILE A 155 1.77 0.33 6.59
N LEU A 156 0.66 1.03 6.75
CA LEU A 156 -0.68 0.45 6.74
C LEU A 156 -1.66 1.30 5.93
N PHE A 157 -2.43 0.64 5.07
CA PHE A 157 -3.60 1.19 4.40
C PHE A 157 -4.86 0.60 5.07
N PRO A 158 -5.45 1.28 6.06
CA PRO A 158 -6.43 0.63 6.95
C PRO A 158 -7.74 0.24 6.28
N ALA A 159 -8.05 0.82 5.12
CA ALA A 159 -9.20 0.43 4.30
C ALA A 159 -9.08 -1.00 3.71
N GLY A 160 -7.86 -1.55 3.66
CA GLY A 160 -7.59 -2.90 3.14
C GLY A 160 -7.79 -3.04 1.62
N GLY A 161 -8.23 -2.02 0.93
CA GLY A 161 -8.46 -2.01 -0.51
C GLY A 161 -8.34 -0.63 -1.11
N VAL A 162 -8.20 -0.59 -2.44
CA VAL A 162 -8.07 0.68 -3.17
C VAL A 162 -9.38 1.46 -3.14
N ALA A 163 -9.28 2.77 -2.89
CA ALA A 163 -10.41 3.68 -2.82
C ALA A 163 -11.23 3.69 -4.12
N MET A 164 -12.54 3.73 -3.99
CA MET A 164 -13.48 3.64 -5.12
C MET A 164 -14.33 4.90 -5.23
N ALA A 165 -14.48 5.41 -6.45
CA ALA A 165 -15.45 6.46 -6.75
C ALA A 165 -16.82 5.84 -7.05
N LYS A 166 -17.86 6.31 -6.36
CA LYS A 166 -19.25 5.87 -6.61
C LYS A 166 -19.76 6.28 -8.00
N LYS A 167 -19.33 7.45 -8.47
CA LYS A 167 -19.62 8.00 -9.80
C LYS A 167 -18.33 8.55 -10.41
N ILE A 168 -18.29 8.67 -11.74
CA ILE A 168 -17.08 9.09 -12.48
C ILE A 168 -16.54 10.45 -11.99
N TYR A 169 -17.42 11.35 -11.63
CA TYR A 169 -17.10 12.72 -11.19
C TYR A 169 -16.95 12.89 -9.68
N THR A 170 -17.20 11.84 -8.88
CA THR A 170 -17.01 11.92 -7.42
C THR A 170 -15.57 11.56 -7.01
N PRO A 171 -15.11 12.05 -5.86
CA PRO A 171 -13.85 11.58 -5.26
C PRO A 171 -13.86 10.08 -5.05
N ALA A 172 -12.68 9.46 -5.08
CA ALA A 172 -12.51 8.10 -4.61
C ALA A 172 -12.48 8.11 -3.08
N ILE A 173 -13.24 7.21 -2.48
CA ILE A 173 -13.40 7.10 -1.02
C ILE A 173 -12.97 5.71 -0.60
N ASP A 174 -12.15 5.66 0.44
CA ASP A 174 -11.78 4.41 1.11
C ASP A 174 -13.03 3.71 1.65
N ALA A 175 -12.99 2.38 1.65
CA ALA A 175 -13.91 1.59 2.46
C ALA A 175 -13.75 1.90 3.95
N GLU A 176 -14.61 1.35 4.79
CA GLU A 176 -14.48 1.47 6.24
C GLU A 176 -13.10 0.95 6.70
N TRP A 177 -12.42 1.73 7.53
CA TRP A 177 -11.12 1.37 8.03
C TRP A 177 -11.21 0.23 9.06
N GLY A 178 -10.38 -0.79 8.87
CA GLY A 178 -10.41 -2.00 9.67
C GLY A 178 -9.82 -1.82 11.08
N LYS A 179 -10.25 -2.69 12.01
CA LYS A 179 -9.89 -2.66 13.43
C LYS A 179 -8.41 -2.88 13.74
N LEU A 180 -7.60 -3.31 12.74
CA LEU A 180 -6.18 -3.60 12.95
C LEU A 180 -5.42 -2.36 13.40
N LEU A 181 -5.69 -1.19 12.80
CA LEU A 181 -5.05 0.08 13.18
C LEU A 181 -5.26 0.38 14.67
N GLY A 182 -6.50 0.45 15.12
CA GLY A 182 -6.80 0.72 16.54
C GLY A 182 -6.26 -0.37 17.48
N SER A 183 -6.19 -1.62 17.01
CA SER A 183 -5.60 -2.71 17.79
C SER A 183 -4.09 -2.55 17.93
N LEU A 184 -3.36 -2.17 16.90
CA LEU A 184 -1.93 -1.91 16.97
C LEU A 184 -1.65 -0.70 17.85
N SER A 185 -2.41 0.40 17.67
CA SER A 185 -2.26 1.63 18.48
C SER A 185 -2.45 1.40 19.98
N LEU A 186 -3.42 0.56 20.38
CA LEU A 186 -3.65 0.26 21.80
C LEU A 186 -2.61 -0.70 22.40
N ASN A 187 -2.11 -1.64 21.60
CA ASN A 187 -1.27 -2.73 22.12
C ASN A 187 0.23 -2.52 21.87
N THR A 188 0.63 -1.32 21.44
CA THR A 188 2.03 -0.92 21.26
C THR A 188 2.21 0.52 21.72
N ASP A 189 3.45 1.02 21.73
CA ASP A 189 3.76 2.43 21.99
C ASP A 189 4.01 3.22 20.71
N ALA A 190 3.54 2.70 19.58
CA ALA A 190 3.79 3.29 18.28
C ALA A 190 3.02 4.61 18.08
N ASP A 191 3.75 5.68 17.82
CA ASP A 191 3.17 6.91 17.32
C ASP A 191 2.59 6.71 15.92
N VAL A 192 1.71 7.61 15.47
CA VAL A 192 1.06 7.48 14.16
C VAL A 192 1.31 8.71 13.31
N ILE A 193 1.76 8.51 12.06
CA ILE A 193 1.84 9.58 11.05
C ILE A 193 0.75 9.35 10.02
N PRO A 194 -0.24 10.25 9.90
CA PRO A 194 -1.24 10.19 8.85
C PRO A 194 -0.74 10.86 7.57
N ILE A 195 -0.98 10.21 6.43
CA ILE A 195 -0.66 10.74 5.11
C ILE A 195 -1.90 10.63 4.22
N PHE A 196 -2.17 11.67 3.45
CA PHE A 196 -3.25 11.67 2.47
C PHE A 196 -2.68 11.76 1.05
N PHE A 197 -3.06 10.81 0.20
CA PHE A 197 -2.79 10.85 -1.23
C PHE A 197 -3.93 11.56 -1.95
N ASP A 198 -3.62 12.62 -2.68
CA ASP A 198 -4.61 13.38 -3.44
C ASP A 198 -4.79 12.79 -4.84
N GLY A 199 -6.05 12.51 -5.17
CA GLY A 199 -6.44 12.03 -6.48
C GLY A 199 -7.17 10.69 -6.48
N LYS A 200 -7.26 10.11 -7.68
CA LYS A 200 -7.93 8.82 -7.91
C LYS A 200 -7.38 8.11 -9.14
N ASN A 201 -7.68 6.84 -9.25
CA ASN A 201 -7.44 6.04 -10.45
C ASN A 201 -8.33 6.47 -11.62
N GLY A 202 -8.04 5.95 -12.80
CA GLY A 202 -8.77 6.29 -14.02
C GLY A 202 -10.23 5.84 -14.01
N ILE A 203 -11.03 6.44 -14.88
CA ILE A 203 -12.47 6.17 -15.01
C ILE A 203 -12.75 4.68 -15.22
N LEU A 204 -11.97 4.03 -16.10
CA LEU A 204 -12.12 2.61 -16.40
C LEU A 204 -11.89 1.74 -15.16
N PHE A 205 -10.95 2.12 -14.30
CA PHE A 205 -10.73 1.42 -13.05
C PHE A 205 -11.99 1.43 -12.18
N HIS A 206 -12.61 2.58 -11.98
CA HIS A 206 -13.81 2.72 -11.14
C HIS A 206 -15.05 2.04 -11.75
N LEU A 207 -15.16 2.01 -13.08
CA LEU A 207 -16.28 1.34 -13.75
C LEU A 207 -16.19 -0.19 -13.67
N PHE A 208 -14.98 -0.73 -13.72
CA PHE A 208 -14.79 -2.18 -13.85
C PHE A 208 -14.30 -2.85 -12.58
N ALA A 209 -13.50 -2.19 -11.73
CA ALA A 209 -12.89 -2.85 -10.57
C ALA A 209 -13.91 -3.40 -9.56
N SER A 210 -15.06 -2.73 -9.38
CA SER A 210 -16.15 -3.20 -8.51
C SER A 210 -16.90 -4.40 -9.10
N LYS A 211 -16.92 -4.54 -10.43
CA LYS A 211 -17.64 -5.61 -11.15
C LYS A 211 -16.76 -6.83 -11.43
N LEU A 212 -15.46 -6.70 -11.28
CA LEU A 212 -14.53 -7.80 -11.54
C LEU A 212 -14.55 -8.81 -10.39
N LYS A 213 -15.19 -9.96 -10.64
CA LYS A 213 -15.20 -11.10 -9.70
C LYS A 213 -13.85 -11.84 -9.65
N SER A 214 -13.05 -11.75 -10.71
CA SER A 214 -11.77 -12.43 -10.82
C SER A 214 -10.66 -11.63 -10.16
N GLN A 215 -9.89 -12.23 -9.26
CA GLN A 215 -8.71 -11.64 -8.66
C GLN A 215 -7.67 -11.23 -9.71
N THR A 216 -7.45 -12.08 -10.72
CA THR A 216 -6.53 -11.80 -11.83
C THR A 216 -6.89 -10.50 -12.56
N LEU A 217 -8.19 -10.28 -12.84
CA LEU A 217 -8.65 -9.06 -13.50
C LEU A 217 -8.46 -7.83 -12.62
N LYS A 218 -8.69 -7.95 -11.30
CA LYS A 218 -8.41 -6.87 -10.34
C LYS A 218 -6.94 -6.48 -10.35
N TYR A 219 -6.03 -7.45 -10.28
CA TYR A 219 -4.58 -7.18 -10.32
C TYR A 219 -4.13 -6.59 -11.65
N SER A 220 -4.69 -7.08 -12.77
CA SER A 220 -4.42 -6.49 -14.09
C SER A 220 -4.85 -5.02 -14.15
N SER A 221 -5.95 -4.65 -13.51
CA SER A 221 -6.39 -3.25 -13.44
C SER A 221 -5.44 -2.39 -12.59
N TYR A 222 -4.89 -2.93 -11.49
CA TYR A 222 -3.86 -2.23 -10.70
C TYR A 222 -2.57 -2.01 -11.49
N MET A 223 -2.13 -3.01 -12.25
CA MET A 223 -0.96 -2.89 -13.14
C MET A 223 -1.18 -1.84 -14.24
N HIS A 224 -2.39 -1.80 -14.81
CA HIS A 224 -2.76 -0.78 -15.79
C HIS A 224 -2.68 0.64 -15.21
N GLU A 225 -3.23 0.86 -14.01
CA GLU A 225 -3.16 2.15 -13.35
C GLU A 225 -1.72 2.51 -12.95
N THR A 226 -0.93 1.54 -12.49
CA THR A 226 0.51 1.73 -12.24
C THR A 226 1.24 2.22 -13.50
N LYS A 227 1.00 1.57 -14.66
CA LYS A 227 1.56 2.00 -15.95
C LYS A 227 1.18 3.43 -16.31
N ARG A 228 -0.07 3.83 -16.07
CA ARG A 228 -0.57 5.20 -16.33
C ARG A 228 0.09 6.27 -15.47
N LYS A 229 0.57 5.89 -14.30
CA LYS A 229 1.25 6.80 -13.37
C LYS A 229 2.75 6.94 -13.63
N ILE A 230 3.35 6.16 -14.52
CA ILE A 230 4.78 6.30 -14.88
C ILE A 230 5.06 7.73 -15.34
N GLY A 231 6.05 8.36 -14.72
CA GLY A 231 6.46 9.75 -15.01
C GLY A 231 5.55 10.83 -14.44
N LYS A 232 4.55 10.46 -13.62
CA LYS A 232 3.62 11.43 -13.04
C LYS A 232 4.10 11.92 -11.68
N THR A 233 3.64 13.12 -11.33
CA THR A 233 3.72 13.67 -9.98
C THR A 233 2.50 13.21 -9.18
N ILE A 234 2.73 12.78 -7.94
CA ILE A 234 1.70 12.40 -7.00
C ILE A 234 1.74 13.40 -5.85
N ASP A 235 0.61 14.06 -5.65
CA ASP A 235 0.43 15.01 -4.56
C ASP A 235 0.07 14.26 -3.28
N ILE A 236 0.75 14.61 -2.18
CA ILE A 236 0.48 14.08 -0.85
C ILE A 236 0.40 15.20 0.19
N TYR A 237 -0.36 14.96 1.23
CA TYR A 237 -0.40 15.80 2.43
C TYR A 237 0.08 14.97 3.61
N CYS A 238 1.04 15.51 4.37
CA CYS A 238 1.57 14.88 5.56
C CYS A 238 0.97 15.54 6.80
N GLY A 239 0.49 14.74 7.73
CA GLY A 239 0.00 15.23 9.02
C GLY A 239 1.08 15.22 10.09
N GLU A 240 0.76 15.86 11.21
CA GLU A 240 1.59 15.79 12.41
C GLU A 240 1.61 14.38 12.99
N VAL A 241 2.70 14.09 13.71
CA VAL A 241 2.79 12.87 14.52
C VAL A 241 1.69 12.89 15.58
N VAL A 242 0.84 11.89 15.57
CA VAL A 242 -0.15 11.65 16.62
C VAL A 242 0.49 10.78 17.70
N PRO A 243 0.81 11.33 18.88
CA PRO A 243 1.47 10.58 19.93
C PRO A 243 0.59 9.43 20.45
N ASN A 244 1.16 8.25 20.61
CA ASN A 244 0.46 7.07 21.08
C ASN A 244 -0.20 7.29 22.44
N LYS A 245 0.42 8.06 23.32
CA LYS A 245 -0.15 8.41 24.63
C LYS A 245 -1.56 9.01 24.54
N LYS A 246 -1.81 9.86 23.52
CA LYS A 246 -3.15 10.42 23.26
C LYS A 246 -4.15 9.36 22.79
N LEU A 247 -3.69 8.41 21.98
CA LEU A 247 -4.54 7.33 21.47
C LEU A 247 -4.93 6.34 22.58
N LYS A 248 -4.01 6.04 23.48
CA LYS A 248 -4.27 5.15 24.64
C LYS A 248 -5.33 5.71 25.60
N LEU A 249 -5.46 7.02 25.73
CA LEU A 249 -6.50 7.64 26.56
C LEU A 249 -7.92 7.35 26.06
N ILE A 250 -8.09 7.11 24.74
CA ILE A 250 -9.39 6.79 24.16
C ILE A 250 -9.84 5.37 24.56
N ASN A 251 -8.91 4.46 24.73
CA ASN A 251 -9.10 3.06 25.15
C ASN A 251 -10.17 2.27 24.36
N ASP A 252 -10.49 2.69 23.14
CA ASP A 252 -11.41 2.01 22.23
C ASP A 252 -10.83 1.93 20.83
N LYS A 253 -10.67 0.70 20.31
CA LYS A 253 -10.05 0.43 19.00
C LYS A 253 -10.80 1.06 17.84
N LYS A 254 -12.14 1.09 17.92
CA LYS A 254 -12.96 1.64 16.85
C LYS A 254 -12.89 3.16 16.84
N GLN A 255 -12.97 3.78 18.01
CA GLN A 255 -12.86 5.24 18.11
C GLN A 255 -11.48 5.74 17.71
N ILE A 256 -10.39 5.04 18.08
CA ILE A 256 -9.04 5.36 17.62
C ILE A 256 -8.97 5.29 16.10
N THR A 257 -9.52 4.23 15.49
CA THR A 257 -9.51 4.07 14.04
C THR A 257 -10.30 5.19 13.35
N LEU A 258 -11.46 5.57 13.87
CA LEU A 258 -12.27 6.67 13.35
C LEU A 258 -11.54 8.01 13.46
N LEU A 259 -10.99 8.33 14.62
CA LEU A 259 -10.20 9.55 14.85
C LEU A 259 -9.03 9.66 13.85
N LEU A 260 -8.24 8.60 13.71
CA LEU A 260 -7.09 8.59 12.82
C LEU A 260 -7.51 8.70 11.34
N ARG A 261 -8.63 8.09 10.97
CA ARG A 261 -9.24 8.27 9.65
C ARG A 261 -9.64 9.72 9.41
N ASP A 262 -10.35 10.32 10.35
CA ASP A 262 -10.84 11.71 10.22
C ASP A 262 -9.67 12.70 10.15
N ILE A 263 -8.62 12.50 10.96
CA ILE A 263 -7.39 13.29 10.86
C ILE A 263 -6.80 13.15 9.44
N THR A 264 -6.65 11.91 8.94
CA THR A 264 -6.06 11.66 7.62
C THR A 264 -6.87 12.32 6.51
N MET A 265 -8.20 12.16 6.52
CA MET A 265 -9.08 12.68 5.47
C MET A 265 -9.25 14.21 5.53
N SER A 266 -8.92 14.85 6.65
CA SER A 266 -8.97 16.31 6.79
C SER A 266 -7.67 17.02 6.37
N LEU A 267 -6.59 16.28 6.06
CA LEU A 267 -5.29 16.89 5.71
C LEU A 267 -5.37 17.84 4.50
N PRO A 268 -6.10 17.54 3.41
CA PRO A 268 -6.19 18.45 2.26
C PRO A 268 -6.88 19.79 2.55
N VAL A 269 -7.66 19.86 3.63
CA VAL A 269 -8.40 21.10 4.02
C VAL A 269 -7.54 22.02 4.88
N ARG A 270 -6.48 21.49 5.47
CA ARG A 270 -5.57 22.20 6.39
C ARG A 270 -4.26 22.65 5.74
N GLY A 271 -4.08 22.28 4.45
CA GLY A 271 -2.89 22.58 3.65
C GLY A 271 -2.92 23.91 2.92
#